data_621048603b5ad94df90609e0f10a3eb5
#
_entry.id   621048603b5ad94df90609e0f10a3eb5
#
_cell.length_a   1.000
_cell.length_b   1.000
_cell.length_c   1.000
_cell.angle_alpha   90.00
_cell.angle_beta   90.00
_cell.angle_gamma   90.00
#
_symmetry.space_group_name_H-M   'P 1'
#
loop_
_entity.id
_entity.type
_entity.pdbx_description
1 polymer ?
#
loop_
_entity_poly.entity_id
_entity_poly.type
_entity_poly.pdbx_seq_one_letter_code
_entity_poly.pdbx_strand_id
1 'polypeptide(L)'
;GDYLLIGFGHNDEKTEKERYTSPVGDYMTEGTFANSLYVNYIRKARNAGCYPILCTPIVRRSASGEWKATELHITQDVAQYKGGDYALAVRELGKAVGVPVIDMTQLTRDEYEKVGSDNTIYLHAWPSNNKLSVDNTHTNIWGARVNAYMIMSAVKELNISGLSENVVNIDNNPLDYKEEFLVSNKDYVPVIFSDKLPDSRLFKDYGEYKAAVFGDVLGEVDDKDFTLGEDDNGDMNIAVRNNRGKISAVTDGIAMYYKKVDITEHFTLTATVKVNKIFANDQVSFGLMVRDDCYIDKNMHD
;
A
#
# COMPACT_ATOMS: atom_id res chain seq x y z
N GLY A 1 3.64 -19.83 13.17
CA GLY A 1 2.83 -19.56 12.00
C GLY A 1 2.89 -18.08 11.66
N ASP A 2 2.66 -17.76 10.41
CA ASP A 2 2.67 -16.38 9.92
C ASP A 2 1.35 -15.68 10.23
N TYR A 3 1.34 -14.36 10.17
CA TYR A 3 0.14 -13.55 10.35
C TYR A 3 -0.24 -12.92 9.01
N LEU A 4 -1.53 -12.91 8.71
CA LEU A 4 -2.07 -12.28 7.52
C LEU A 4 -3.04 -11.16 7.90
N LEU A 5 -2.64 -9.90 7.67
CA LEU A 5 -3.52 -8.74 7.79
C LEU A 5 -4.35 -8.59 6.51
N ILE A 6 -5.66 -8.49 6.67
CA ILE A 6 -6.64 -8.48 5.57
C ILE A 6 -7.43 -7.17 5.65
N GLY A 7 -7.16 -6.23 4.74
CA GLY A 7 -7.81 -4.92 4.70
C GLY A 7 -8.34 -4.61 3.30
N PHE A 8 -9.65 -4.75 3.10
CA PHE A 8 -10.36 -4.50 1.85
C PHE A 8 -11.61 -3.64 2.10
N GLY A 9 -12.29 -3.24 1.03
CA GLY A 9 -13.56 -2.52 1.08
C GLY A 9 -13.69 -1.42 0.02
N HIS A 10 -12.64 -0.61 -0.20
CA HIS A 10 -12.68 0.54 -1.11
C HIS A 10 -13.06 0.20 -2.54
N ASN A 11 -12.64 -0.96 -3.04
CA ASN A 11 -12.99 -1.41 -4.38
C ASN A 11 -14.25 -2.27 -4.40
N ASP A 12 -14.54 -2.96 -3.31
CA ASP A 12 -15.71 -3.82 -3.17
C ASP A 12 -17.03 -3.05 -3.22
N GLU A 13 -17.02 -1.77 -2.85
CA GLU A 13 -18.18 -0.89 -2.92
C GLU A 13 -18.44 -0.28 -4.31
N LYS A 14 -17.55 -0.53 -5.30
CA LYS A 14 -17.74 -0.04 -6.66
C LYS A 14 -18.88 -0.79 -7.35
N THR A 15 -19.84 -0.07 -7.91
CA THR A 15 -20.98 -0.64 -8.62
C THR A 15 -20.60 -1.12 -10.04
N GLU A 16 -19.56 -1.99 -10.07
CA GLU A 16 -18.99 -2.60 -11.25
C GLU A 16 -18.94 -4.12 -11.04
N LYS A 17 -19.33 -4.89 -12.04
CA LYS A 17 -19.46 -6.35 -11.94
C LYS A 17 -18.19 -7.05 -11.42
N GLU A 18 -17.04 -6.56 -11.84
CA GLU A 18 -15.73 -7.18 -11.57
C GLU A 18 -15.20 -6.89 -10.16
N ARG A 19 -15.70 -5.85 -9.51
CA ARG A 19 -15.23 -5.39 -8.21
C ARG A 19 -16.23 -5.58 -7.09
N TYR A 20 -17.49 -5.40 -7.42
CA TYR A 20 -18.53 -5.36 -6.41
C TYR A 20 -18.71 -6.67 -5.67
N THR A 21 -18.77 -6.57 -4.34
CA THR A 21 -19.29 -7.62 -3.45
C THR A 21 -20.33 -7.01 -2.50
N SER A 22 -21.44 -7.72 -2.25
CA SER A 22 -22.51 -7.18 -1.43
C SER A 22 -22.11 -7.02 0.04
N PRO A 23 -22.24 -5.83 0.66
CA PRO A 23 -22.01 -5.69 2.10
C PRO A 23 -23.11 -6.33 2.95
N VAL A 24 -24.23 -6.73 2.33
CA VAL A 24 -25.39 -7.35 3.00
C VAL A 24 -25.33 -8.87 2.84
N GLY A 25 -25.38 -9.56 3.95
CA GLY A 25 -25.31 -11.01 4.06
C GLY A 25 -24.09 -11.47 4.85
N ASP A 26 -24.06 -12.77 5.14
CA ASP A 26 -23.01 -13.37 5.96
C ASP A 26 -21.91 -14.06 5.13
N TYR A 27 -20.92 -14.61 5.82
CA TYR A 27 -19.79 -15.29 5.18
C TYR A 27 -20.15 -16.64 4.51
N MET A 28 -21.34 -17.17 4.73
CA MET A 28 -21.86 -18.39 4.07
C MET A 28 -22.60 -18.07 2.77
N THR A 29 -22.97 -16.81 2.56
CA THR A 29 -23.76 -16.37 1.40
C THR A 29 -22.82 -15.94 0.28
N GLU A 30 -22.80 -16.69 -0.81
CA GLU A 30 -21.97 -16.39 -1.99
C GLU A 30 -22.29 -14.98 -2.57
N GLY A 31 -21.25 -14.28 -3.03
CA GLY A 31 -21.36 -12.94 -3.58
C GLY A 31 -21.38 -11.81 -2.54
N THR A 32 -21.36 -12.15 -1.24
CA THR A 32 -21.22 -11.13 -0.20
C THR A 32 -19.75 -10.78 0.05
N PHE A 33 -19.51 -9.59 0.56
CA PHE A 33 -18.20 -9.13 0.98
C PHE A 33 -17.60 -10.05 2.07
N ALA A 34 -18.41 -10.38 3.07
CA ALA A 34 -18.03 -11.31 4.13
C ALA A 34 -17.63 -12.69 3.57
N ASN A 35 -18.38 -13.23 2.61
CA ASN A 35 -18.06 -14.51 1.97
C ASN A 35 -16.75 -14.43 1.18
N SER A 36 -16.54 -13.35 0.42
CA SER A 36 -15.31 -13.13 -0.34
C SER A 36 -14.09 -13.14 0.59
N LEU A 37 -14.14 -12.39 1.69
CA LEU A 37 -13.05 -12.35 2.69
C LEU A 37 -12.81 -13.72 3.33
N TYR A 38 -13.89 -14.42 3.68
CA TYR A 38 -13.79 -15.72 4.32
C TYR A 38 -13.18 -16.79 3.41
N VAL A 39 -13.73 -16.93 2.21
CA VAL A 39 -13.36 -18.01 1.29
C VAL A 39 -11.99 -17.79 0.68
N ASN A 40 -11.70 -16.55 0.29
CA ASN A 40 -10.48 -16.24 -0.45
C ASN A 40 -9.26 -16.01 0.45
N TYR A 41 -9.45 -15.55 1.69
CA TYR A 41 -8.35 -15.17 2.57
C TYR A 41 -8.36 -15.95 3.89
N ILE A 42 -9.37 -15.81 4.73
CA ILE A 42 -9.38 -16.39 6.09
C ILE A 42 -9.22 -17.90 6.05
N ARG A 43 -10.04 -18.57 5.27
CA ARG A 43 -10.01 -20.05 5.16
C ARG A 43 -8.68 -20.55 4.59
N LYS A 44 -8.15 -19.87 3.58
CA LYS A 44 -6.86 -20.22 2.98
C LYS A 44 -5.71 -20.01 3.95
N ALA A 45 -5.68 -18.88 4.65
CA ALA A 45 -4.67 -18.61 5.68
C ALA A 45 -4.67 -19.68 6.76
N ARG A 46 -5.85 -20.00 7.32
CA ARG A 46 -5.99 -21.06 8.33
C ARG A 46 -5.54 -22.43 7.83
N ASN A 47 -5.89 -22.78 6.60
CA ASN A 47 -5.46 -24.06 5.99
C ASN A 47 -3.93 -24.11 5.80
N ALA A 48 -3.28 -22.99 5.63
CA ALA A 48 -1.81 -22.86 5.56
C ALA A 48 -1.14 -22.73 6.94
N GLY A 49 -1.89 -22.79 8.04
CA GLY A 49 -1.35 -22.60 9.39
C GLY A 49 -1.04 -21.14 9.76
N CYS A 50 -1.57 -20.17 8.99
CA CYS A 50 -1.40 -18.75 9.26
C CYS A 50 -2.56 -18.21 10.13
N TYR A 51 -2.29 -17.12 10.83
CA TYR A 51 -3.23 -16.43 11.69
C TYR A 51 -3.81 -15.21 10.97
N PRO A 52 -5.06 -15.23 10.49
CA PRO A 52 -5.69 -14.08 9.85
C PRO A 52 -6.08 -13.02 10.89
N ILE A 53 -5.92 -11.75 10.52
CA ILE A 53 -6.35 -10.57 11.25
C ILE A 53 -7.11 -9.69 10.25
N LEU A 54 -8.33 -9.32 10.56
CA LEU A 54 -9.13 -8.44 9.73
C LEU A 54 -8.87 -6.98 10.10
N CYS A 55 -8.82 -6.12 9.08
CA CYS A 55 -8.84 -4.68 9.24
C CYS A 55 -10.08 -4.13 8.53
N THR A 56 -10.87 -3.30 9.19
CA THR A 56 -11.91 -2.53 8.50
C THR A 56 -11.25 -1.52 7.54
N PRO A 57 -11.92 -1.10 6.46
CA PRO A 57 -11.33 -0.12 5.55
C PRO A 57 -11.03 1.20 6.29
N ILE A 58 -9.93 1.87 5.94
CA ILE A 58 -9.64 3.22 6.43
C ILE A 58 -10.68 4.19 5.87
N VAL A 59 -11.05 5.24 6.61
CA VAL A 59 -11.99 6.23 6.11
C VAL A 59 -11.43 7.00 4.91
N ARG A 60 -12.30 7.49 4.04
CA ARG A 60 -11.91 8.55 3.11
C ARG A 60 -11.79 9.87 3.85
N ARG A 61 -10.89 10.72 3.41
CA ARG A 61 -10.73 12.05 4.00
C ARG A 61 -12.02 12.84 3.86
N SER A 62 -12.53 13.37 4.96
CA SER A 62 -13.59 14.38 4.95
C SER A 62 -12.98 15.78 4.77
N ALA A 63 -13.24 16.38 3.61
CA ALA A 63 -12.74 17.73 3.32
C ALA A 63 -13.43 18.82 4.16
N SER A 64 -14.68 18.57 4.58
CA SER A 64 -15.45 19.51 5.43
C SER A 64 -15.26 19.31 6.92
N GLY A 65 -14.70 18.17 7.33
CA GLY A 65 -14.69 17.71 8.71
C GLY A 65 -16.01 17.06 9.16
N GLU A 66 -17.03 17.06 8.31
CA GLU A 66 -18.29 16.35 8.54
C GLU A 66 -18.26 14.99 7.85
N TRP A 67 -18.57 13.94 8.57
CA TRP A 67 -18.55 12.58 8.05
C TRP A 67 -19.80 12.25 7.28
N LYS A 68 -19.65 11.91 6.02
CA LYS A 68 -20.71 11.37 5.16
C LYS A 68 -20.63 9.85 5.13
N ALA A 69 -21.75 9.22 4.79
CA ALA A 69 -21.82 7.77 4.68
C ALA A 69 -20.74 7.18 3.77
N THR A 70 -20.50 7.81 2.61
CA THR A 70 -19.50 7.37 1.62
C THR A 70 -18.05 7.43 2.13
N GLU A 71 -17.75 8.33 3.06
CA GLU A 71 -16.42 8.43 3.67
C GLU A 71 -16.19 7.32 4.70
N LEU A 72 -17.29 6.81 5.26
CA LEU A 72 -17.33 5.71 6.22
C LEU A 72 -17.60 4.33 5.57
N HIS A 73 -17.57 4.24 4.24
CA HIS A 73 -17.86 3.01 3.48
C HIS A 73 -19.29 2.48 3.67
N ILE A 74 -20.23 3.39 3.86
CA ILE A 74 -21.66 3.09 3.88
C ILE A 74 -22.27 3.55 2.55
N THR A 75 -22.74 2.60 1.76
CA THR A 75 -23.26 2.84 0.41
C THR A 75 -24.78 2.70 0.35
N GLN A 76 -25.37 3.25 -0.69
CA GLN A 76 -26.79 3.12 -1.00
C GLN A 76 -27.01 2.08 -2.10
N ASP A 77 -28.23 1.55 -2.20
CA ASP A 77 -28.63 0.70 -3.33
C ASP A 77 -28.49 1.46 -4.66
N VAL A 78 -27.82 0.85 -5.64
CA VAL A 78 -27.66 1.38 -7.00
C VAL A 78 -27.95 0.28 -8.00
N ALA A 79 -29.06 0.37 -8.71
CA ALA A 79 -29.52 -0.65 -9.64
C ALA A 79 -29.59 -2.05 -8.97
N GLN A 80 -28.85 -3.05 -9.50
CA GLN A 80 -28.77 -4.39 -8.93
C GLN A 80 -27.76 -4.51 -7.76
N TYR A 81 -26.98 -3.47 -7.48
CA TYR A 81 -25.96 -3.48 -6.45
C TYR A 81 -26.55 -3.00 -5.12
N LYS A 82 -26.54 -3.89 -4.13
CA LYS A 82 -27.03 -3.58 -2.79
C LYS A 82 -26.03 -2.71 -2.03
N GLY A 83 -26.52 -1.65 -1.41
CA GLY A 83 -25.76 -0.83 -0.48
C GLY A 83 -25.74 -1.42 0.93
N GLY A 84 -24.91 -0.86 1.77
CA GLY A 84 -24.77 -1.22 3.18
C GLY A 84 -23.43 -0.75 3.75
N ASP A 85 -23.11 -1.23 4.95
CA ASP A 85 -21.91 -0.84 5.70
C ASP A 85 -20.83 -1.93 5.58
N TYR A 86 -19.77 -1.62 4.83
CA TYR A 86 -18.64 -2.52 4.62
C TYR A 86 -17.79 -2.71 5.88
N ALA A 87 -17.64 -1.67 6.71
CA ALA A 87 -16.92 -1.80 7.97
C ALA A 87 -17.68 -2.69 8.96
N LEU A 88 -19.01 -2.56 9.03
CA LEU A 88 -19.85 -3.43 9.83
C LEU A 88 -19.75 -4.89 9.36
N ALA A 89 -19.76 -5.13 8.05
CA ALA A 89 -19.61 -6.48 7.49
C ALA A 89 -18.30 -7.15 7.93
N VAL A 90 -17.19 -6.40 8.01
CA VAL A 90 -15.91 -6.91 8.53
C VAL A 90 -16.00 -7.24 10.03
N ARG A 91 -16.59 -6.35 10.82
CA ARG A 91 -16.77 -6.55 12.27
C ARG A 91 -17.59 -7.81 12.56
N GLU A 92 -18.72 -7.95 11.89
CA GLU A 92 -19.60 -9.11 12.05
C GLU A 92 -18.95 -10.41 11.55
N LEU A 93 -18.19 -10.36 10.45
CA LEU A 93 -17.41 -11.49 9.98
C LEU A 93 -16.39 -11.94 11.04
N GLY A 94 -15.58 -11.02 11.55
CA GLY A 94 -14.57 -11.34 12.56
C GLY A 94 -15.18 -12.01 13.79
N LYS A 95 -16.30 -11.46 14.28
CA LYS A 95 -17.07 -12.05 15.38
C LYS A 95 -17.59 -13.46 15.05
N ALA A 96 -18.17 -13.63 13.86
CA ALA A 96 -18.77 -14.90 13.45
C ALA A 96 -17.75 -16.03 13.30
N VAL A 97 -16.54 -15.72 12.84
CA VAL A 97 -15.51 -16.75 12.56
C VAL A 97 -14.36 -16.75 13.58
N GLY A 98 -14.42 -15.92 14.63
CA GLY A 98 -13.40 -15.84 15.68
C GLY A 98 -12.05 -15.38 15.15
N VAL A 99 -12.06 -14.29 14.36
CA VAL A 99 -10.85 -13.62 13.82
C VAL A 99 -10.74 -12.25 14.46
N PRO A 100 -9.57 -11.87 14.99
CA PRO A 100 -9.36 -10.50 15.50
C PRO A 100 -9.65 -9.45 14.44
N VAL A 101 -10.26 -8.34 14.86
CA VAL A 101 -10.57 -7.20 13.98
C VAL A 101 -9.88 -5.96 14.52
N ILE A 102 -9.08 -5.33 13.68
CA ILE A 102 -8.55 -3.99 13.90
C ILE A 102 -9.52 -3.01 13.22
N ASP A 103 -10.17 -2.18 14.01
CA ASP A 103 -11.19 -1.26 13.49
C ASP A 103 -10.57 0.02 12.93
N MET A 104 -9.96 -0.13 11.74
CA MET A 104 -9.29 0.99 11.08
C MET A 104 -10.26 2.11 10.68
N THR A 105 -11.53 1.81 10.42
CA THR A 105 -12.53 2.84 10.14
C THR A 105 -12.70 3.77 11.34
N GLN A 106 -12.81 3.20 12.54
CA GLN A 106 -12.93 4.01 13.77
C GLN A 106 -11.62 4.73 14.10
N LEU A 107 -10.48 4.01 14.03
CA LEU A 107 -9.17 4.57 14.37
C LEU A 107 -8.79 5.73 13.44
N THR A 108 -8.97 5.58 12.13
CA THR A 108 -8.64 6.65 11.20
C THR A 108 -9.61 7.82 11.28
N ARG A 109 -10.89 7.56 11.54
CA ARG A 109 -11.85 8.62 11.82
C ARG A 109 -11.43 9.48 13.01
N ASP A 110 -11.18 8.83 14.16
CA ASP A 110 -10.82 9.51 15.39
C ASP A 110 -9.52 10.33 15.24
N GLU A 111 -8.56 9.76 14.52
CA GLU A 111 -7.29 10.43 14.28
C GLU A 111 -7.44 11.63 13.34
N TYR A 112 -8.25 11.53 12.30
CA TYR A 112 -8.53 12.65 11.41
C TYR A 112 -9.31 13.77 12.10
N GLU A 113 -10.19 13.44 13.03
CA GLU A 113 -10.86 14.43 13.88
C GLU A 113 -9.86 15.21 14.75
N LYS A 114 -8.86 14.53 15.32
CA LYS A 114 -7.79 15.18 16.12
C LYS A 114 -6.87 16.05 15.24
N VAL A 115 -6.51 15.57 14.08
CA VAL A 115 -5.65 16.30 13.13
C VAL A 115 -6.36 17.54 12.58
N GLY A 116 -7.66 17.43 12.37
CA GLY A 116 -8.52 18.44 11.75
C GLY A 116 -8.50 18.37 10.23
N SER A 117 -9.64 18.64 9.60
CA SER A 117 -9.86 18.48 8.16
C SER A 117 -8.83 19.18 7.28
N ASP A 118 -8.42 20.41 7.67
CA ASP A 118 -7.44 21.18 6.91
C ASP A 118 -6.05 20.54 6.90
N ASN A 119 -5.66 19.90 7.99
CA ASN A 119 -4.35 19.27 8.11
C ASN A 119 -4.31 17.84 7.57
N THR A 120 -5.45 17.16 7.48
CA THR A 120 -5.49 15.80 6.93
C THR A 120 -5.05 15.74 5.46
N ILE A 121 -5.04 16.84 4.72
CA ILE A 121 -4.48 16.92 3.37
C ILE A 121 -3.03 16.43 3.32
N TYR A 122 -2.26 16.65 4.39
CA TYR A 122 -0.84 16.27 4.45
C TYR A 122 -0.62 14.78 4.72
N LEU A 123 -1.68 14.04 5.02
CA LEU A 123 -1.67 12.58 5.16
C LEU A 123 -2.10 11.87 3.87
N HIS A 124 -2.52 12.62 2.86
CA HIS A 124 -3.05 12.12 1.60
C HIS A 124 -2.17 12.43 0.40
N ALA A 125 -2.33 11.65 -0.67
CA ALA A 125 -1.63 11.86 -1.93
C ALA A 125 -2.14 13.13 -2.64
N TRP A 126 -1.20 13.82 -3.29
CA TRP A 126 -1.53 14.98 -4.12
C TRP A 126 -1.16 14.67 -5.57
N PRO A 127 -2.14 14.41 -6.45
CA PRO A 127 -1.85 14.11 -7.86
C PRO A 127 -1.24 15.30 -8.62
N SER A 128 -1.25 16.51 -8.01
CA SER A 128 -0.58 17.69 -8.51
C SER A 128 -0.01 18.51 -7.33
N ASN A 129 0.78 19.54 -7.61
CA ASN A 129 1.28 20.47 -6.59
C ASN A 129 0.19 21.41 -6.02
N ASN A 130 -1.08 21.11 -6.26
CA ASN A 130 -2.21 21.86 -5.81
C ASN A 130 -2.96 21.12 -4.70
N LYS A 131 -3.00 21.68 -3.50
CA LYS A 131 -3.73 21.16 -2.35
C LYS A 131 -5.23 20.95 -2.59
N LEU A 132 -5.81 21.64 -3.59
CA LEU A 132 -7.20 21.45 -4.00
C LEU A 132 -7.43 20.14 -4.78
N SER A 133 -6.35 19.50 -5.23
CA SER A 133 -6.37 18.24 -5.96
C SER A 133 -5.99 17.03 -5.07
N VAL A 134 -6.18 17.14 -3.76
CA VAL A 134 -5.89 16.04 -2.83
C VAL A 134 -6.74 14.81 -3.18
N ASP A 135 -6.09 13.67 -3.24
CA ASP A 135 -6.78 12.38 -3.33
C ASP A 135 -7.33 12.02 -1.93
N ASN A 136 -8.64 12.08 -1.79
CA ASN A 136 -9.29 11.80 -0.51
C ASN A 136 -9.32 10.30 -0.14
N THR A 137 -8.80 9.44 -0.99
CA THR A 137 -8.80 7.97 -0.80
C THR A 137 -7.41 7.43 -0.47
N HIS A 138 -6.38 7.84 -1.22
CA HIS A 138 -5.04 7.30 -1.08
C HIS A 138 -4.19 8.15 -0.15
N THR A 139 -3.52 7.48 0.78
CA THR A 139 -2.59 8.14 1.70
C THR A 139 -1.22 8.33 1.06
N ASN A 140 -0.50 9.34 1.51
CA ASN A 140 0.92 9.49 1.23
C ASN A 140 1.76 8.71 2.27
N ILE A 141 3.09 8.89 2.24
CA ILE A 141 4.00 8.20 3.15
C ILE A 141 3.72 8.50 4.63
N TRP A 142 3.29 9.71 4.96
CA TRP A 142 2.94 10.10 6.33
C TRP A 142 1.65 9.43 6.79
N GLY A 143 0.61 9.47 5.96
CA GLY A 143 -0.63 8.74 6.24
C GLY A 143 -0.41 7.23 6.35
N ALA A 144 0.47 6.66 5.54
CA ALA A 144 0.84 5.25 5.65
C ALA A 144 1.55 4.94 6.99
N ARG A 145 2.45 5.83 7.46
CA ARG A 145 3.11 5.69 8.78
C ARG A 145 2.10 5.78 9.93
N VAL A 146 1.16 6.71 9.85
CA VAL A 146 0.07 6.85 10.84
C VAL A 146 -0.80 5.59 10.88
N ASN A 147 -1.19 5.08 9.71
CA ASN A 147 -1.96 3.84 9.62
C ASN A 147 -1.20 2.64 10.20
N ALA A 148 0.09 2.51 9.88
CA ALA A 148 0.93 1.45 10.43
C ALA A 148 1.06 1.54 11.96
N TYR A 149 1.23 2.75 12.48
CA TYR A 149 1.25 3.00 13.94
C TYR A 149 -0.06 2.56 14.60
N MET A 150 -1.21 2.95 14.05
CA MET A 150 -2.52 2.57 14.58
C MET A 150 -2.73 1.05 14.54
N ILE A 151 -2.35 0.40 13.44
CA ILE A 151 -2.44 -1.08 13.33
C ILE A 151 -1.58 -1.74 14.40
N MET A 152 -0.33 -1.33 14.56
CA MET A 152 0.58 -1.94 15.54
C MET A 152 0.14 -1.66 16.98
N SER A 153 -0.38 -0.48 17.27
CA SER A 153 -0.97 -0.15 18.56
C SER A 153 -2.17 -1.05 18.87
N ALA A 154 -3.07 -1.21 17.90
CA ALA A 154 -4.23 -2.10 18.05
C ALA A 154 -3.83 -3.58 18.19
N VAL A 155 -2.80 -4.05 17.49
CA VAL A 155 -2.24 -5.40 17.67
C VAL A 155 -1.81 -5.61 19.13
N LYS A 156 -1.19 -4.61 19.74
CA LYS A 156 -0.73 -4.64 21.13
C LYS A 156 -1.90 -4.62 22.11
N GLU A 157 -2.88 -3.74 21.88
CA GLU A 157 -4.10 -3.65 22.70
C GLU A 157 -4.95 -4.92 22.65
N LEU A 158 -5.10 -5.51 21.48
CA LEU A 158 -5.82 -6.77 21.29
C LEU A 158 -5.07 -7.99 21.84
N ASN A 159 -3.82 -7.79 22.25
CA ASN A 159 -2.93 -8.85 22.77
C ASN A 159 -2.88 -10.07 21.84
N ILE A 160 -2.67 -9.84 20.55
CA ILE A 160 -2.61 -10.91 19.55
C ILE A 160 -1.36 -11.75 19.82
N SER A 161 -1.57 -12.94 20.37
CA SER A 161 -0.51 -13.85 20.81
C SER A 161 0.50 -14.15 19.70
N GLY A 162 1.78 -14.08 20.03
CA GLY A 162 2.89 -14.29 19.10
C GLY A 162 3.22 -13.09 18.21
N LEU A 163 2.32 -12.11 18.11
CA LEU A 163 2.55 -10.87 17.35
C LEU A 163 2.78 -9.67 18.27
N SER A 164 1.96 -9.53 19.31
CA SER A 164 2.00 -8.37 20.22
C SER A 164 3.35 -8.23 20.93
N GLU A 165 3.97 -9.33 21.26
CA GLU A 165 5.27 -9.38 21.96
C GLU A 165 6.43 -8.89 21.06
N ASN A 166 6.22 -8.91 19.74
CA ASN A 166 7.20 -8.50 18.75
C ASN A 166 6.98 -7.06 18.24
N VAL A 167 5.93 -6.38 18.71
CA VAL A 167 5.70 -4.98 18.37
C VAL A 167 6.66 -4.09 19.15
N VAL A 168 7.56 -3.44 18.43
CA VAL A 168 8.57 -2.53 18.97
C VAL A 168 8.40 -1.12 18.39
N ASN A 169 8.98 -0.13 19.08
CA ASN A 169 9.06 1.26 18.60
C ASN A 169 7.71 1.94 18.30
N ILE A 170 6.66 1.61 19.05
CA ILE A 170 5.35 2.29 18.97
C ILE A 170 5.17 3.40 20.02
N ASP A 171 6.22 3.78 20.71
CA ASP A 171 6.15 4.82 21.75
C ASP A 171 6.03 6.23 21.15
N ASN A 172 6.39 6.37 19.86
CA ASN A 172 6.36 7.63 19.13
C ASN A 172 5.23 7.64 18.10
N ASN A 173 4.20 8.42 18.36
CA ASN A 173 3.17 8.67 17.36
C ASN A 173 3.78 9.46 16.19
N PRO A 174 3.63 9.02 14.92
CA PRO A 174 4.12 9.77 13.77
C PRO A 174 3.63 11.22 13.68
N LEU A 175 2.47 11.52 14.26
CA LEU A 175 1.92 12.87 14.30
C LEU A 175 2.60 13.80 15.31
N ASP A 176 3.44 13.28 16.19
CA ASP A 176 4.29 14.11 17.05
C ASP A 176 5.34 14.89 16.24
N TYR A 177 5.60 14.44 14.99
CA TYR A 177 6.46 15.10 14.00
C TYR A 177 5.64 15.91 12.98
N LYS A 178 4.59 16.57 13.42
CA LYS A 178 3.63 17.28 12.57
C LYS A 178 4.27 18.27 11.59
N GLU A 179 5.28 19.00 12.01
CA GLU A 179 5.98 19.97 11.14
C GLU A 179 6.71 19.28 9.99
N GLU A 180 7.28 18.09 10.23
CA GLU A 180 8.02 17.32 9.23
C GLU A 180 7.09 16.84 8.10
N PHE A 181 5.89 16.33 8.39
CA PHE A 181 4.98 15.92 7.33
C PHE A 181 4.36 17.10 6.59
N LEU A 182 4.18 18.25 7.23
CA LEU A 182 3.76 19.48 6.56
C LEU A 182 4.81 19.96 5.56
N VAL A 183 6.09 19.82 5.89
CA VAL A 183 7.21 20.21 5.02
C VAL A 183 7.38 19.24 3.87
N SER A 184 7.22 17.94 4.08
CA SER A 184 7.44 16.92 3.06
C SER A 184 6.58 17.08 1.80
N ASN A 185 5.41 17.71 1.93
CA ASN A 185 4.50 18.01 0.82
C ASN A 185 4.56 19.46 0.33
N LYS A 186 5.38 20.31 0.96
CA LYS A 186 5.40 21.75 0.68
C LYS A 186 5.89 22.08 -0.72
N ASP A 187 6.92 21.39 -1.16
CA ASP A 187 7.62 21.63 -2.42
C ASP A 187 7.35 20.53 -3.46
N TYR A 188 6.17 19.92 -3.38
CA TYR A 188 5.76 18.91 -4.36
C TYR A 188 5.73 19.52 -5.77
N VAL A 189 6.52 18.97 -6.66
CA VAL A 189 6.53 19.31 -8.08
C VAL A 189 6.07 18.08 -8.86
N PRO A 190 4.96 18.16 -9.61
CA PRO A 190 4.50 17.03 -10.41
C PRO A 190 5.55 16.70 -11.47
N VAL A 191 5.78 15.40 -11.63
CA VAL A 191 6.63 14.88 -12.70
C VAL A 191 5.80 14.79 -13.96
N ILE A 192 6.26 15.38 -15.06
CA ILE A 192 5.64 15.23 -16.38
C ILE A 192 6.20 13.95 -17.01
N PHE A 193 5.32 13.03 -17.32
CA PHE A 193 5.68 11.77 -17.95
C PHE A 193 5.36 11.77 -19.43
N SER A 194 6.18 11.06 -20.21
CA SER A 194 5.88 10.77 -21.60
C SER A 194 4.83 9.66 -21.69
N ASP A 195 3.87 9.81 -22.60
CA ASP A 195 2.89 8.76 -22.89
C ASP A 195 3.52 7.60 -23.69
N LYS A 196 4.74 7.78 -24.16
CA LYS A 196 5.46 6.77 -24.94
C LYS A 196 6.11 5.75 -24.02
N LEU A 197 5.69 4.52 -24.13
CA LEU A 197 6.31 3.39 -23.43
C LEU A 197 7.62 2.99 -24.15
N PRO A 198 8.72 2.84 -23.41
CA PRO A 198 9.96 2.36 -23.99
C PRO A 198 9.88 0.86 -24.29
N ASP A 199 10.38 0.47 -25.47
CA ASP A 199 10.57 -0.94 -25.84
C ASP A 199 11.90 -1.50 -25.30
N SER A 200 12.81 -0.63 -24.91
CA SER A 200 14.15 -0.98 -24.45
C SER A 200 14.19 -1.23 -22.94
N ARG A 201 15.09 -2.09 -22.56
CA ARG A 201 15.42 -2.40 -21.18
C ARG A 201 16.91 -2.22 -20.97
N LEU A 202 17.29 -1.79 -19.80
CA LEU A 202 18.69 -1.63 -19.44
C LEU A 202 19.10 -2.79 -18.53
N PHE A 203 20.19 -3.47 -18.91
CA PHE A 203 20.85 -4.48 -18.11
C PHE A 203 22.32 -4.16 -17.95
N LYS A 204 22.83 -4.28 -16.74
CA LYS A 204 24.27 -4.16 -16.42
C LYS A 204 24.65 -5.25 -15.45
N ASP A 205 25.84 -5.81 -15.63
CA ASP A 205 26.42 -6.81 -14.72
C ASP A 205 27.45 -6.17 -13.79
N TYR A 206 27.34 -6.48 -12.50
CA TYR A 206 28.25 -6.03 -11.45
C TYR A 206 28.65 -7.22 -10.59
N GLY A 207 29.52 -8.07 -11.14
CA GLY A 207 29.97 -9.29 -10.46
C GLY A 207 28.81 -10.26 -10.18
N GLU A 208 28.54 -10.49 -8.92
CA GLU A 208 27.43 -11.37 -8.49
C GLU A 208 26.05 -10.69 -8.55
N TYR A 209 26.02 -9.36 -8.71
CA TYR A 209 24.79 -8.60 -8.85
C TYR A 209 24.55 -8.20 -10.30
N LYS A 210 23.29 -8.03 -10.63
CA LYS A 210 22.82 -7.47 -11.88
C LYS A 210 21.98 -6.25 -11.60
N ALA A 211 22.04 -5.27 -12.50
CA ALA A 211 21.15 -4.13 -12.47
C ALA A 211 20.23 -4.18 -13.68
N ALA A 212 18.97 -3.91 -13.49
CA ALA A 212 17.98 -3.92 -14.56
C ALA A 212 16.94 -2.84 -14.39
N VAL A 213 16.47 -2.34 -15.52
CA VAL A 213 15.23 -1.58 -15.65
C VAL A 213 14.32 -2.37 -16.57
N PHE A 214 13.13 -2.68 -16.15
CA PHE A 214 12.20 -3.51 -16.90
C PHE A 214 10.73 -3.14 -16.65
N GLY A 215 9.87 -3.72 -17.49
CA GLY A 215 8.42 -3.59 -17.36
C GLY A 215 7.88 -2.26 -17.89
N ASP A 216 6.73 -1.87 -17.36
CA ASP A 216 6.01 -0.66 -17.77
C ASP A 216 6.62 0.59 -17.13
N VAL A 217 7.73 1.03 -17.68
CA VAL A 217 8.36 2.31 -17.35
C VAL A 217 8.16 3.28 -18.49
N LEU A 218 7.83 4.53 -18.16
CA LEU A 218 7.71 5.61 -19.15
C LEU A 218 9.05 6.32 -19.33
N GLY A 219 9.28 6.84 -20.53
CA GLY A 219 10.51 7.53 -20.91
C GLY A 219 11.52 6.59 -21.56
N GLU A 220 12.70 7.10 -21.83
CA GLU A 220 13.77 6.31 -22.43
C GLU A 220 14.53 5.55 -21.33
N VAL A 221 14.77 4.27 -21.57
CA VAL A 221 15.57 3.43 -20.68
C VAL A 221 17.03 3.54 -21.09
N ASP A 222 17.64 4.65 -20.78
CA ASP A 222 19.03 4.98 -21.08
C ASP A 222 19.73 5.64 -19.88
N ASP A 223 20.99 5.99 -20.03
CA ASP A 223 21.79 6.63 -18.98
C ASP A 223 21.32 8.07 -18.65
N LYS A 224 20.44 8.66 -19.45
CA LYS A 224 19.85 9.98 -19.20
C LYS A 224 18.73 9.90 -18.17
N ASP A 225 17.82 8.93 -18.32
CA ASP A 225 16.67 8.76 -17.44
C ASP A 225 16.95 7.76 -16.32
N PHE A 226 17.84 6.82 -16.54
CA PHE A 226 18.27 5.84 -15.54
C PHE A 226 19.79 5.83 -15.40
N THR A 227 20.26 5.87 -14.18
CA THR A 227 21.66 5.56 -13.88
C THR A 227 21.67 4.36 -12.94
N LEU A 228 22.30 3.29 -13.41
CA LEU A 228 22.62 2.10 -12.64
C LEU A 228 24.14 1.94 -12.65
N GLY A 229 24.77 1.97 -11.50
CA GLY A 229 26.23 1.92 -11.42
C GLY A 229 26.72 1.69 -10.00
N GLU A 230 28.00 1.44 -9.89
CA GLU A 230 28.73 1.46 -8.63
C GLU A 230 29.58 2.73 -8.55
N ASP A 231 29.70 3.28 -7.38
CA ASP A 231 30.64 4.37 -7.12
C ASP A 231 32.04 3.84 -6.78
N ASP A 232 32.97 4.78 -6.55
CA ASP A 232 34.36 4.42 -6.23
C ASP A 232 34.53 3.62 -4.92
N ASN A 233 33.50 3.59 -4.07
CA ASN A 233 33.47 2.81 -2.84
C ASN A 233 32.84 1.42 -3.01
N GLY A 234 32.31 1.11 -4.21
CA GLY A 234 31.56 -0.10 -4.50
C GLY A 234 30.08 -0.03 -4.05
N ASP A 235 29.58 1.16 -3.71
CA ASP A 235 28.18 1.35 -3.38
C ASP A 235 27.33 1.36 -4.67
N MET A 236 26.25 0.57 -4.65
CA MET A 236 25.30 0.50 -5.76
C MET A 236 24.43 1.73 -5.81
N ASN A 237 24.42 2.41 -6.95
CA ASN A 237 23.62 3.61 -7.19
C ASN A 237 22.48 3.34 -8.14
N ILE A 238 21.29 3.76 -7.76
CA ILE A 238 20.12 3.82 -8.64
C ILE A 238 19.62 5.25 -8.69
N ALA A 239 19.56 5.83 -9.89
CA ALA A 239 18.90 7.11 -10.11
C ALA A 239 17.89 6.98 -11.24
N VAL A 240 16.67 7.42 -10.98
CA VAL A 240 15.57 7.49 -11.94
C VAL A 240 15.18 8.95 -12.11
N ARG A 241 15.10 9.41 -13.36
CA ARG A 241 14.80 10.81 -13.72
C ARG A 241 13.70 10.82 -14.78
N ASN A 242 12.81 11.80 -14.69
CA ASN A 242 11.74 12.03 -15.68
C ASN A 242 10.98 10.77 -16.13
N ASN A 243 10.87 9.81 -15.24
CA ASN A 243 10.36 8.49 -15.55
C ASN A 243 9.42 8.01 -14.46
N ARG A 244 8.52 7.15 -14.82
CA ARG A 244 7.68 6.44 -13.87
C ARG A 244 7.65 4.96 -14.20
N GLY A 245 7.39 4.18 -13.21
CA GLY A 245 7.00 2.79 -13.30
C GLY A 245 6.21 2.47 -12.05
N LYS A 246 5.46 1.42 -12.07
CA LYS A 246 4.81 0.91 -10.88
C LYS A 246 4.66 -0.60 -10.97
N ILE A 247 4.60 -1.23 -9.83
CA ILE A 247 4.16 -2.61 -9.73
C ILE A 247 2.64 -2.60 -9.89
N SER A 248 2.14 -3.22 -10.94
CA SER A 248 0.72 -3.17 -11.28
C SER A 248 0.24 -4.45 -11.97
N ALA A 249 -1.07 -4.54 -12.19
CA ALA A 249 -1.75 -5.75 -12.62
C ALA A 249 -1.32 -6.36 -13.97
N VAL A 250 -0.59 -5.62 -14.80
CA VAL A 250 -0.24 -6.08 -16.16
C VAL A 250 1.26 -6.27 -16.33
N THR A 251 2.03 -5.25 -15.97
CA THR A 251 3.50 -5.30 -15.99
C THR A 251 4.04 -4.45 -14.85
N ASP A 252 5.13 -4.88 -14.29
CA ASP A 252 5.86 -4.07 -13.32
C ASP A 252 6.77 -3.08 -14.03
N GLY A 253 6.84 -1.85 -13.53
CA GLY A 253 7.81 -0.85 -13.97
C GLY A 253 8.80 -0.60 -12.85
N ILE A 254 10.01 -1.13 -12.94
CA ILE A 254 10.98 -1.12 -11.84
C ILE A 254 12.41 -0.98 -12.30
N ALA A 255 13.22 -0.30 -11.49
CA ALA A 255 14.68 -0.32 -11.57
C ALA A 255 15.23 -0.98 -10.32
N MET A 256 16.06 -2.00 -10.46
CA MET A 256 16.58 -2.75 -9.32
C MET A 256 17.99 -3.31 -9.53
N TYR A 257 18.71 -3.47 -8.43
CA TYR A 257 19.82 -4.40 -8.31
C TYR A 257 19.32 -5.72 -7.73
N TYR A 258 19.76 -6.82 -8.29
CA TYR A 258 19.35 -8.13 -7.83
C TYR A 258 20.45 -9.16 -7.97
N LYS A 259 20.38 -10.21 -7.20
CA LYS A 259 21.06 -11.48 -7.42
C LYS A 259 20.11 -12.63 -7.17
N LYS A 260 20.30 -13.72 -7.89
CA LYS A 260 19.58 -14.95 -7.61
C LYS A 260 20.13 -15.58 -6.34
N VAL A 261 19.23 -16.02 -5.49
CA VAL A 261 19.53 -16.77 -4.27
C VAL A 261 18.77 -18.09 -4.30
N ASP A 262 19.38 -19.14 -3.76
CA ASP A 262 18.67 -20.38 -3.54
C ASP A 262 17.93 -20.25 -2.20
N ILE A 263 16.60 -20.34 -2.25
CA ILE A 263 15.72 -20.19 -1.08
C ILE A 263 15.36 -21.51 -0.41
N THR A 264 16.17 -22.54 -0.60
CA THR A 264 16.00 -23.81 0.12
C THR A 264 16.23 -23.68 1.63
N GLU A 265 16.85 -22.59 2.06
CA GLU A 265 17.14 -22.25 3.46
C GLU A 265 16.58 -20.88 3.83
N HIS A 266 16.44 -20.64 5.13
CA HIS A 266 16.11 -19.30 5.65
C HIS A 266 17.24 -18.33 5.33
N PHE A 267 16.91 -17.15 4.84
CA PHE A 267 17.88 -16.08 4.60
C PHE A 267 17.39 -14.75 5.18
N THR A 268 18.32 -13.87 5.42
CA THR A 268 18.05 -12.49 5.83
C THR A 268 18.63 -11.55 4.78
N LEU A 269 17.79 -10.67 4.25
CA LEU A 269 18.21 -9.62 3.33
C LEU A 269 18.27 -8.29 4.08
N THR A 270 19.45 -7.69 4.11
CA THR A 270 19.66 -6.36 4.72
C THR A 270 20.41 -5.45 3.78
N ALA A 271 20.06 -4.18 3.79
CA ALA A 271 20.80 -3.14 3.09
C ALA A 271 20.77 -1.83 3.85
N THR A 272 21.81 -1.03 3.71
CA THR A 272 21.80 0.37 4.09
C THR A 272 21.46 1.19 2.87
N VAL A 273 20.38 1.96 2.95
CA VAL A 273 19.91 2.80 1.85
C VAL A 273 20.17 4.26 2.19
N LYS A 274 20.93 4.94 1.34
CA LYS A 274 21.13 6.39 1.40
C LYS A 274 20.32 7.05 0.32
N VAL A 275 19.31 7.83 0.72
CA VAL A 275 18.49 8.61 -0.20
C VAL A 275 19.15 9.95 -0.44
N ASN A 276 19.78 10.13 -1.61
CA ASN A 276 20.45 11.37 -1.95
C ASN A 276 19.46 12.45 -2.46
N LYS A 277 18.42 12.00 -3.16
CA LYS A 277 17.34 12.86 -3.67
C LYS A 277 16.09 12.03 -3.88
N ILE A 278 14.96 12.57 -3.48
CA ILE A 278 13.65 11.99 -3.74
C ILE A 278 12.75 13.06 -4.36
N PHE A 279 11.91 12.66 -5.31
CA PHE A 279 10.85 13.53 -5.78
C PHE A 279 9.78 13.67 -4.71
N ALA A 280 9.21 14.84 -4.61
CA ALA A 280 8.03 15.09 -3.78
C ALA A 280 6.78 14.48 -4.45
N ASN A 281 6.78 13.17 -4.59
CA ASN A 281 5.66 12.38 -5.10
C ASN A 281 5.30 11.33 -4.03
N ASP A 282 4.06 11.34 -3.62
CA ASP A 282 3.56 10.51 -2.53
C ASP A 282 3.60 9.01 -2.80
N GLN A 283 3.80 8.62 -4.07
CA GLN A 283 3.84 7.22 -4.50
C GLN A 283 5.25 6.73 -4.84
N VAL A 284 6.30 7.50 -4.54
CA VAL A 284 7.66 7.01 -4.70
C VAL A 284 7.93 5.91 -3.69
N SER A 285 8.35 4.76 -4.19
CA SER A 285 8.69 3.61 -3.38
C SER A 285 10.11 3.13 -3.68
N PHE A 286 10.84 2.78 -2.66
CA PHE A 286 12.15 2.13 -2.75
C PHE A 286 12.35 1.23 -1.54
N GLY A 287 13.19 0.22 -1.67
CA GLY A 287 13.47 -0.69 -0.56
C GLY A 287 14.00 -2.03 -1.02
N LEU A 288 13.91 -3.00 -0.12
CA LEU A 288 14.27 -4.37 -0.39
C LEU A 288 13.07 -5.14 -0.93
N MET A 289 13.34 -6.04 -1.87
CA MET A 289 12.33 -6.88 -2.50
C MET A 289 12.86 -8.31 -2.65
N VAL A 290 11.99 -9.28 -2.47
CA VAL A 290 12.22 -10.68 -2.80
C VAL A 290 11.15 -11.08 -3.81
N ARG A 291 11.55 -11.73 -4.90
CA ARG A 291 10.67 -12.14 -5.99
C ARG A 291 11.06 -13.53 -6.47
N ASP A 292 10.09 -14.25 -7.00
CA ASP A 292 10.33 -15.56 -7.63
C ASP A 292 11.14 -15.42 -8.91
N ASP A 293 10.91 -14.37 -9.68
CA ASP A 293 11.68 -14.06 -10.88
C ASP A 293 11.86 -12.55 -11.07
N CYS A 294 12.87 -12.18 -11.86
CA CYS A 294 13.07 -10.83 -12.31
C CYS A 294 12.30 -10.63 -13.61
N TYR A 295 11.23 -9.89 -13.53
CA TYR A 295 10.36 -9.66 -14.67
C TYR A 295 11.02 -8.80 -15.73
N ILE A 296 11.21 -9.36 -16.91
CA ILE A 296 11.94 -8.74 -18.04
C ILE A 296 11.14 -8.69 -19.34
N ASP A 297 9.96 -9.26 -19.39
CA ASP A 297 9.07 -9.24 -20.55
C ASP A 297 7.74 -8.58 -20.20
N LYS A 298 7.34 -7.58 -20.99
CA LYS A 298 6.08 -6.84 -20.80
C LYS A 298 4.81 -7.70 -20.87
N ASN A 299 4.93 -8.93 -21.35
CA ASN A 299 3.81 -9.86 -21.48
C ASN A 299 3.73 -10.89 -20.35
N MET A 300 4.69 -10.88 -19.45
CA MET A 300 4.63 -11.75 -18.26
C MET A 300 3.86 -11.04 -17.12
N HIS A 301 3.21 -11.83 -16.32
CA HIS A 301 2.55 -11.39 -15.09
C HIS A 301 3.23 -12.07 -13.92
N ASP A 302 3.47 -11.31 -12.86
CA ASP A 302 3.95 -11.85 -11.59
C ASP A 302 2.80 -12.38 -10.74
#